data_732d51f7d861f7a1133aa54bfcff3c6e
#
_entry.id   732d51f7d861f7a1133aa54bfcff3c6e
#
_cell.length_a   1.000
_cell.length_b   1.000
_cell.length_c   1.000
_cell.angle_alpha   90.00
_cell.angle_beta   90.00
_cell.angle_gamma   90.00
#
_symmetry.space_group_name_H-M   'P 1'
#
loop_
_entity.id
_entity.type
_entity.pdbx_description
1 polymer ?
#
loop_
_entity_poly.entity_id
_entity_poly.type
_entity_poly.pdbx_seq_one_letter_code
_entity_poly.pdbx_strand_id
1 'polypeptide(L)'
;MKLADRYAKALSWLDEQFPIAETELSYGNPYELLVAVILSAQCTDKRVNMVTPAIFKKYPTPEKLAAGTFDDVFALIRSISYPNNKSKHLIGMAQLLMEKFKGEVPLTVEELVQLPGVGRKTANVITSVIDQQPNMAVDTHVFRVSKRIGLVSTKATTPLAVEKQLIQHIPRHLVHKAHHWLILHGRYLCTARNPKCATCGLQDTCKFYQAAAKKATAKKTASPKPTPQRNATKKAAVKKATLQSASTKKAVSKKSTPKKQL
;
A
#
# COMPACT_ATOMS: atom_id res chain seq x y z
N MET A 1 13.01 18.95 17.23
CA MET A 1 13.88 18.53 16.11
C MET A 1 13.51 19.31 14.87
N LYS A 2 14.49 19.96 14.22
CA LYS A 2 14.33 20.67 12.95
C LYS A 2 14.04 19.66 11.82
N LEU A 3 13.44 20.12 10.71
CA LEU A 3 13.06 19.23 9.60
C LEU A 3 14.31 18.60 8.93
N ALA A 4 15.36 19.40 8.72
CA ALA A 4 16.62 18.91 8.15
C ALA A 4 17.23 17.78 8.97
N ASP A 5 17.29 17.93 10.30
CA ASP A 5 17.83 16.90 11.20
C ASP A 5 17.00 15.61 11.14
N ARG A 6 15.68 15.76 10.96
CA ARG A 6 14.77 14.62 10.83
C ARG A 6 15.03 13.84 9.53
N TYR A 7 15.25 14.56 8.42
CA TYR A 7 15.63 13.92 7.16
C TYR A 7 16.97 13.21 7.29
N ALA A 8 18.00 13.89 7.80
CA ALA A 8 19.34 13.31 7.95
C ALA A 8 19.28 12.00 8.77
N LYS A 9 18.66 12.02 9.94
CA LYS A 9 18.53 10.83 10.80
C LYS A 9 17.71 9.72 10.16
N ALA A 10 16.59 10.08 9.50
CA ALA A 10 15.72 9.10 8.88
C ALA A 10 16.40 8.42 7.69
N LEU A 11 17.08 9.18 6.82
CA LEU A 11 17.78 8.63 5.65
C LEU A 11 18.96 7.77 6.06
N SER A 12 19.80 8.22 7.02
CA SER A 12 20.91 7.41 7.54
C SER A 12 20.45 6.07 8.08
N TRP A 13 19.43 6.08 8.94
CA TRP A 13 18.90 4.84 9.51
C TRP A 13 18.28 3.92 8.45
N LEU A 14 17.56 4.49 7.45
CA LEU A 14 16.94 3.71 6.38
C LEU A 14 18.00 3.07 5.47
N ASP A 15 19.10 3.76 5.17
CA ASP A 15 20.22 3.22 4.40
C ASP A 15 20.91 2.05 5.14
N GLU A 16 21.15 2.20 6.43
CA GLU A 16 21.70 1.12 7.28
C GLU A 16 20.76 -0.08 7.38
N GLN A 17 19.44 0.17 7.51
CA GLN A 17 18.45 -0.90 7.65
C GLN A 17 18.16 -1.64 6.34
N PHE A 18 18.26 -0.96 5.21
CA PHE A 18 17.96 -1.49 3.88
C PHE A 18 19.09 -1.16 2.89
N PRO A 19 20.28 -1.74 3.05
CA PRO A 19 21.44 -1.44 2.19
C PRO A 19 21.19 -1.79 0.72
N ILE A 20 20.38 -2.83 0.48
CA ILE A 20 19.89 -3.22 -0.86
C ILE A 20 18.45 -2.75 -0.97
N ALA A 21 18.25 -1.59 -1.59
CA ALA A 21 16.93 -0.98 -1.75
C ALA A 21 16.53 -1.00 -3.23
N GLU A 22 15.94 -2.12 -3.64
CA GLU A 22 15.54 -2.38 -5.01
C GLU A 22 14.07 -2.81 -5.08
N THR A 23 13.53 -2.86 -6.29
CA THR A 23 12.20 -3.42 -6.53
C THR A 23 12.19 -4.92 -6.28
N GLU A 24 11.09 -5.43 -5.72
CA GLU A 24 10.88 -6.87 -5.55
C GLU A 24 10.32 -7.56 -6.82
N LEU A 25 10.07 -6.79 -7.89
CA LEU A 25 9.66 -7.33 -9.19
C LEU A 25 10.86 -7.97 -9.92
N SER A 26 10.64 -9.14 -10.51
CA SER A 26 11.63 -9.84 -11.32
C SER A 26 11.54 -9.40 -12.78
N TYR A 27 12.65 -8.96 -13.35
CA TYR A 27 12.77 -8.53 -14.74
C TYR A 27 14.23 -8.67 -15.22
N GLY A 28 14.43 -8.83 -16.52
CA GLY A 28 15.76 -8.91 -17.14
C GLY A 28 16.12 -7.69 -17.99
N ASN A 29 15.15 -6.86 -18.37
CA ASN A 29 15.34 -5.68 -19.21
C ASN A 29 14.25 -4.62 -18.98
N PRO A 30 14.40 -3.38 -19.53
CA PRO A 30 13.43 -2.31 -19.35
C PRO A 30 11.99 -2.62 -19.80
N TYR A 31 11.83 -3.37 -20.89
CA TYR A 31 10.51 -3.79 -21.36
C TYR A 31 9.83 -4.75 -20.34
N GLU A 32 10.54 -5.72 -19.83
CA GLU A 32 10.03 -6.64 -18.83
C GLU A 32 9.65 -5.90 -17.54
N LEU A 33 10.47 -4.93 -17.10
CA LEU A 33 10.13 -4.08 -15.98
C LEU A 33 8.84 -3.30 -16.23
N LEU A 34 8.67 -2.69 -17.40
CA LEU A 34 7.47 -1.94 -17.75
C LEU A 34 6.22 -2.82 -17.68
N VAL A 35 6.27 -4.03 -18.26
CA VAL A 35 5.20 -5.03 -18.17
C VAL A 35 4.91 -5.40 -16.72
N ALA A 36 5.94 -5.72 -15.93
CA ALA A 36 5.79 -6.11 -14.53
C ALA A 36 5.17 -4.98 -13.68
N VAL A 37 5.58 -3.72 -13.88
CA VAL A 37 5.04 -2.58 -13.14
C VAL A 37 3.58 -2.29 -13.54
N ILE A 38 3.19 -2.42 -14.81
CA ILE A 38 1.78 -2.32 -15.22
C ILE A 38 0.95 -3.42 -14.54
N LEU A 39 1.47 -4.64 -14.48
CA LEU A 39 0.79 -5.76 -13.84
C LEU A 39 0.70 -5.61 -12.30
N SER A 40 1.65 -4.92 -11.66
CA SER A 40 1.68 -4.73 -10.21
C SER A 40 0.62 -3.75 -9.69
N ALA A 41 -0.04 -2.98 -10.55
CA ALA A 41 -1.13 -2.11 -10.15
C ALA A 41 -2.24 -2.88 -9.43
N GLN A 42 -2.45 -2.61 -8.14
CA GLN A 42 -3.40 -3.31 -7.25
C GLN A 42 -3.19 -4.85 -7.20
N CYS A 43 -1.96 -5.29 -7.39
CA CYS A 43 -1.56 -6.70 -7.28
C CYS A 43 -0.26 -6.79 -6.48
N THR A 44 -0.03 -7.93 -5.83
CA THR A 44 1.22 -8.15 -5.08
C THR A 44 2.37 -8.50 -6.03
N ASP A 45 3.58 -8.03 -5.73
CA ASP A 45 4.78 -8.34 -6.51
C ASP A 45 5.01 -9.85 -6.61
N LYS A 46 4.76 -10.60 -5.53
CA LYS A 46 4.81 -12.06 -5.53
C LYS A 46 3.89 -12.68 -6.60
N ARG A 47 2.66 -12.18 -6.75
CA ARG A 47 1.72 -12.67 -7.77
C ARG A 47 2.19 -12.31 -9.17
N VAL A 48 2.70 -11.09 -9.35
CA VAL A 48 3.28 -10.65 -10.64
C VAL A 48 4.44 -11.56 -11.03
N ASN A 49 5.40 -11.79 -10.14
CA ASN A 49 6.57 -12.65 -10.39
C ASN A 49 6.21 -14.12 -10.70
N MET A 50 5.05 -14.60 -10.26
CA MET A 50 4.55 -15.94 -10.63
C MET A 50 4.01 -15.99 -12.07
N VAL A 51 3.58 -14.87 -12.62
CA VAL A 51 2.89 -14.80 -13.92
C VAL A 51 3.84 -14.34 -15.04
N THR A 52 4.72 -13.40 -14.74
CA THR A 52 5.61 -12.78 -15.73
C THR A 52 6.52 -13.75 -16.50
N PRO A 53 7.07 -14.85 -15.93
CA PRO A 53 7.89 -15.77 -16.70
C PRO A 53 7.18 -16.38 -17.90
N ALA A 54 5.89 -16.71 -17.77
CA ALA A 54 5.10 -17.25 -18.88
C ALA A 54 4.84 -16.18 -19.96
N ILE A 55 4.65 -14.91 -19.54
CA ILE A 55 4.50 -13.79 -20.47
C ILE A 55 5.79 -13.56 -21.25
N PHE A 56 6.92 -13.47 -20.57
CA PHE A 56 8.21 -13.17 -21.20
C PHE A 56 8.69 -14.32 -22.10
N LYS A 57 8.35 -15.56 -21.78
CA LYS A 57 8.59 -16.69 -22.68
C LYS A 57 7.79 -16.59 -23.98
N LYS A 58 6.50 -16.18 -23.91
CA LYS A 58 5.63 -16.07 -25.10
C LYS A 58 5.87 -14.78 -25.86
N TYR A 59 6.11 -13.67 -25.14
CA TYR A 59 6.27 -12.32 -25.64
C TYR A 59 7.58 -11.68 -25.15
N PRO A 60 8.74 -12.15 -25.61
CA PRO A 60 10.05 -11.67 -25.13
C PRO A 60 10.40 -10.25 -25.57
N THR A 61 9.68 -9.70 -26.55
CA THR A 61 9.91 -8.36 -27.09
C THR A 61 8.62 -7.57 -27.22
N PRO A 62 8.67 -6.22 -27.24
CA PRO A 62 7.50 -5.37 -27.50
C PRO A 62 6.80 -5.72 -28.82
N GLU A 63 7.57 -6.00 -29.89
CA GLU A 63 7.03 -6.39 -31.19
C GLU A 63 6.13 -7.62 -31.11
N LYS A 64 6.59 -8.68 -30.42
CA LYS A 64 5.80 -9.91 -30.26
C LYS A 64 4.55 -9.67 -29.43
N LEU A 65 4.63 -8.82 -28.41
CA LEU A 65 3.45 -8.48 -27.59
C LEU A 65 2.46 -7.58 -28.36
N ALA A 66 2.94 -6.67 -29.21
CA ALA A 66 2.12 -5.83 -30.06
C ALA A 66 1.28 -6.64 -31.06
N ALA A 67 1.82 -7.77 -31.54
CA ALA A 67 1.14 -8.73 -32.41
C ALA A 67 0.29 -9.75 -31.65
N GLY A 68 0.30 -9.72 -30.32
CA GLY A 68 -0.44 -10.65 -29.46
C GLY A 68 -1.96 -10.43 -29.50
N THR A 69 -2.72 -11.52 -29.35
CA THR A 69 -4.17 -11.42 -29.23
C THR A 69 -4.61 -11.12 -27.79
N PHE A 70 -5.80 -10.53 -27.64
CA PHE A 70 -6.37 -10.26 -26.32
C PHE A 70 -6.53 -11.55 -25.52
N ASP A 71 -7.08 -12.62 -26.14
CA ASP A 71 -7.38 -13.86 -25.44
C ASP A 71 -6.12 -14.57 -24.95
N ASP A 72 -5.06 -14.55 -25.73
CA ASP A 72 -3.77 -15.11 -25.36
C ASP A 72 -3.13 -14.38 -24.16
N VAL A 73 -3.13 -13.05 -24.20
CA VAL A 73 -2.58 -12.24 -23.09
C VAL A 73 -3.45 -12.40 -21.85
N PHE A 74 -4.77 -12.36 -22.02
CA PHE A 74 -5.72 -12.56 -20.92
C PHE A 74 -5.54 -13.92 -20.24
N ALA A 75 -5.40 -15.01 -21.02
CA ALA A 75 -5.18 -16.34 -20.48
C ALA A 75 -3.93 -16.41 -19.57
N LEU A 76 -2.86 -15.71 -19.95
CA LEU A 76 -1.62 -15.65 -19.16
C LEU A 76 -1.79 -14.85 -17.86
N ILE A 77 -2.56 -13.76 -17.87
CA ILE A 77 -2.68 -12.85 -16.71
C ILE A 77 -3.99 -12.97 -15.94
N ARG A 78 -4.83 -13.96 -16.21
CA ARG A 78 -6.17 -14.11 -15.61
C ARG A 78 -6.19 -14.09 -14.08
N SER A 79 -5.09 -14.44 -13.43
CA SER A 79 -4.95 -14.43 -11.96
C SER A 79 -4.49 -13.09 -11.39
N ILE A 80 -4.17 -12.11 -12.24
CA ILE A 80 -3.81 -10.75 -11.87
C ILE A 80 -5.09 -9.92 -11.68
N SER A 81 -5.07 -8.94 -10.77
CA SER A 81 -6.19 -8.03 -10.59
C SER A 81 -6.50 -7.25 -11.87
N TYR A 82 -7.78 -7.15 -12.24
CA TYR A 82 -8.26 -6.44 -13.45
C TYR A 82 -7.64 -6.93 -14.77
N PRO A 83 -7.68 -8.25 -15.05
CA PRO A 83 -6.95 -8.82 -16.19
C PRO A 83 -7.45 -8.29 -17.54
N ASN A 84 -8.75 -8.01 -17.70
CA ASN A 84 -9.32 -7.47 -18.95
C ASN A 84 -8.67 -6.14 -19.34
N ASN A 85 -8.61 -5.18 -18.43
CA ASN A 85 -8.02 -3.87 -18.69
C ASN A 85 -6.51 -3.97 -18.90
N LYS A 86 -5.83 -4.82 -18.10
CA LYS A 86 -4.40 -4.99 -18.21
C LYS A 86 -3.99 -5.68 -19.51
N SER A 87 -4.76 -6.65 -20.02
CA SER A 87 -4.50 -7.24 -21.33
C SER A 87 -4.54 -6.19 -22.44
N LYS A 88 -5.58 -5.36 -22.45
CA LYS A 88 -5.69 -4.25 -23.42
C LYS A 88 -4.54 -3.24 -23.28
N HIS A 89 -4.19 -2.89 -22.03
CA HIS A 89 -3.09 -1.96 -21.77
C HIS A 89 -1.75 -2.52 -22.22
N LEU A 90 -1.45 -3.80 -21.95
CA LEU A 90 -0.19 -4.41 -22.36
C LEU A 90 -0.03 -4.44 -23.87
N ILE A 91 -1.06 -4.85 -24.61
CA ILE A 91 -1.04 -4.86 -26.09
C ILE A 91 -0.91 -3.43 -26.63
N GLY A 92 -1.76 -2.51 -26.17
CA GLY A 92 -1.71 -1.11 -26.64
C GLY A 92 -0.41 -0.40 -26.26
N MET A 93 0.16 -0.70 -25.09
CA MET A 93 1.48 -0.21 -24.69
C MET A 93 2.56 -0.71 -25.66
N ALA A 94 2.57 -2.00 -25.99
CA ALA A 94 3.54 -2.57 -26.91
C ALA A 94 3.39 -2.01 -28.33
N GLN A 95 2.15 -1.84 -28.80
CA GLN A 95 1.88 -1.20 -30.11
C GLN A 95 2.41 0.23 -30.16
N LEU A 96 2.16 1.04 -29.12
CA LEU A 96 2.65 2.40 -29.05
C LEU A 96 4.18 2.48 -28.92
N LEU A 97 4.81 1.53 -28.20
CA LEU A 97 6.28 1.41 -28.17
C LEU A 97 6.84 1.19 -29.57
N MET A 98 6.24 0.30 -30.36
CA MET A 98 6.69 0.05 -31.74
C MET A 98 6.48 1.28 -32.63
N GLU A 99 5.31 1.93 -32.54
CA GLU A 99 4.93 3.05 -33.39
C GLU A 99 5.78 4.31 -33.13
N LYS A 100 5.92 4.70 -31.85
CA LYS A 100 6.54 5.99 -31.49
C LYS A 100 7.96 5.88 -30.98
N PHE A 101 8.32 4.76 -30.36
CA PHE A 101 9.59 4.61 -29.65
C PHE A 101 10.48 3.49 -30.22
N LYS A 102 10.18 2.99 -31.42
CA LYS A 102 10.96 1.95 -32.14
C LYS A 102 11.18 0.68 -31.30
N GLY A 103 10.26 0.37 -30.39
CA GLY A 103 10.34 -0.78 -29.48
C GLY A 103 11.15 -0.52 -28.20
N GLU A 104 11.72 0.65 -28.01
CA GLU A 104 12.47 1.02 -26.81
C GLU A 104 11.57 1.66 -25.75
N VAL A 105 11.89 1.41 -24.47
CA VAL A 105 11.16 2.03 -23.35
C VAL A 105 11.70 3.44 -23.15
N PRO A 106 10.86 4.48 -23.28
CA PRO A 106 11.31 5.84 -23.04
C PRO A 106 11.69 6.08 -21.58
N LEU A 107 12.62 7.00 -21.34
CA LEU A 107 13.17 7.29 -20.02
C LEU A 107 12.70 8.63 -19.44
N THR A 108 11.72 9.29 -20.05
CA THR A 108 11.10 10.50 -19.49
C THR A 108 9.69 10.20 -18.97
N VAL A 109 9.29 10.90 -17.90
CA VAL A 109 7.95 10.75 -17.34
C VAL A 109 6.88 11.18 -18.35
N GLU A 110 7.16 12.22 -19.11
CA GLU A 110 6.28 12.83 -20.13
C GLU A 110 5.97 11.86 -21.28
N GLU A 111 6.95 11.07 -21.69
CA GLU A 111 6.78 10.05 -22.73
C GLU A 111 6.11 8.79 -22.18
N LEU A 112 6.56 8.34 -21.02
CA LEU A 112 6.02 7.14 -20.38
C LEU A 112 4.52 7.23 -20.09
N VAL A 113 4.01 8.39 -19.68
CA VAL A 113 2.58 8.55 -19.40
C VAL A 113 1.69 8.53 -20.65
N GLN A 114 2.26 8.57 -21.85
CA GLN A 114 1.52 8.37 -23.11
C GLN A 114 1.17 6.90 -23.31
N LEU A 115 1.92 5.98 -22.69
CA LEU A 115 1.73 4.54 -22.85
C LEU A 115 0.45 4.06 -22.11
N PRO A 116 -0.40 3.27 -22.75
CA PRO A 116 -1.56 2.66 -22.11
C PRO A 116 -1.20 1.90 -20.82
N GLY A 117 -1.92 2.19 -19.74
CA GLY A 117 -1.68 1.58 -18.43
C GLY A 117 -0.56 2.22 -17.61
N VAL A 118 0.11 3.24 -18.13
CA VAL A 118 1.20 3.96 -17.44
C VAL A 118 0.70 5.31 -16.96
N GLY A 119 0.51 5.43 -15.65
CA GLY A 119 0.27 6.70 -14.99
C GLY A 119 1.56 7.30 -14.44
N ARG A 120 1.49 8.54 -13.90
CA ARG A 120 2.63 9.24 -13.29
C ARG A 120 3.41 8.38 -12.30
N LYS A 121 2.69 7.65 -11.43
CA LYS A 121 3.35 6.76 -10.45
C LYS A 121 4.17 5.67 -11.12
N THR A 122 3.62 5.01 -12.14
CA THR A 122 4.31 3.97 -12.92
C THR A 122 5.53 4.56 -13.63
N ALA A 123 5.38 5.70 -14.28
CA ALA A 123 6.48 6.40 -14.94
C ALA A 123 7.62 6.74 -13.97
N ASN A 124 7.29 7.27 -12.78
CA ASN A 124 8.30 7.55 -11.74
C ASN A 124 9.04 6.28 -11.28
N VAL A 125 8.34 5.14 -11.17
CA VAL A 125 8.99 3.85 -10.83
C VAL A 125 9.95 3.44 -11.94
N ILE A 126 9.52 3.46 -13.20
CA ILE A 126 10.34 3.03 -14.34
C ILE A 126 11.61 3.88 -14.43
N THR A 127 11.50 5.21 -14.44
CA THR A 127 12.65 6.11 -14.54
C THR A 127 13.58 6.03 -13.33
N SER A 128 13.04 5.80 -12.15
CA SER A 128 13.83 5.62 -10.92
C SER A 128 14.62 4.31 -10.91
N VAL A 129 14.04 3.23 -11.45
CA VAL A 129 14.67 1.90 -11.45
C VAL A 129 15.67 1.75 -12.61
N ILE A 130 15.32 2.21 -13.83
CA ILE A 130 16.17 2.00 -15.01
C ILE A 130 17.34 3.00 -15.02
N ASP A 131 17.06 4.28 -14.76
CA ASP A 131 18.02 5.37 -14.95
C ASP A 131 18.37 6.11 -13.66
N GLN A 132 18.01 5.55 -12.51
CA GLN A 132 18.25 6.15 -11.18
C GLN A 132 17.83 7.62 -11.09
N GLN A 133 16.85 8.03 -11.92
CA GLN A 133 16.38 9.41 -11.92
C GLN A 133 15.78 9.76 -10.54
N PRO A 134 15.92 11.02 -10.12
CA PRO A 134 15.46 11.46 -8.80
C PRO A 134 13.93 11.64 -8.78
N ASN A 135 13.21 10.61 -9.21
CA ASN A 135 11.76 10.56 -9.24
C ASN A 135 11.22 9.74 -8.05
N MET A 136 10.25 10.31 -7.35
CA MET A 136 9.65 9.71 -6.16
C MET A 136 8.24 9.22 -6.46
N ALA A 137 8.08 7.91 -6.64
CA ALA A 137 6.75 7.34 -6.81
C ALA A 137 6.05 7.22 -5.43
N VAL A 138 5.02 8.01 -5.19
CA VAL A 138 4.31 8.00 -3.91
C VAL A 138 3.15 7.01 -3.95
N ASP A 139 3.38 5.84 -3.35
CA ASP A 139 2.35 4.84 -3.08
C ASP A 139 1.75 5.00 -1.67
N THR A 140 0.90 4.07 -1.27
CA THR A 140 0.29 4.08 0.08
C THR A 140 1.31 3.89 1.20
N HIS A 141 2.44 3.19 0.95
CA HIS A 141 3.52 3.02 1.92
C HIS A 141 4.32 4.29 2.08
N VAL A 142 4.83 4.84 0.98
CA VAL A 142 5.57 6.11 0.97
C VAL A 142 4.74 7.23 1.60
N PHE A 143 3.46 7.36 1.20
CA PHE A 143 2.53 8.37 1.74
C PHE A 143 2.37 8.23 3.26
N ARG A 144 2.10 7.03 3.75
CA ARG A 144 1.90 6.76 5.17
C ARG A 144 3.16 6.98 5.99
N VAL A 145 4.27 6.41 5.55
CA VAL A 145 5.55 6.43 6.27
C VAL A 145 6.07 7.86 6.39
N SER A 146 6.13 8.60 5.28
CA SER A 146 6.62 9.97 5.27
C SER A 146 5.81 10.90 6.19
N LYS A 147 4.47 10.72 6.23
CA LYS A 147 3.60 11.45 7.16
C LYS A 147 3.81 11.04 8.62
N ARG A 148 3.95 9.74 8.91
CA ARG A 148 4.15 9.25 10.28
C ARG A 148 5.50 9.67 10.85
N ILE A 149 6.57 9.56 10.09
CA ILE A 149 7.89 10.05 10.53
C ILE A 149 7.84 11.57 10.68
N GLY A 150 7.07 12.27 9.85
CA GLY A 150 6.96 13.73 9.81
C GLY A 150 7.99 14.35 8.87
N LEU A 151 8.35 13.62 7.80
CA LEU A 151 9.16 14.14 6.69
C LEU A 151 8.39 15.16 5.87
N VAL A 152 7.06 15.00 5.78
CA VAL A 152 6.18 15.91 5.04
C VAL A 152 5.19 16.61 5.97
N SER A 153 4.71 17.76 5.53
CA SER A 153 3.70 18.54 6.23
C SER A 153 2.38 17.76 6.37
N THR A 154 1.64 18.00 7.45
CA THR A 154 0.27 17.50 7.62
C THR A 154 -0.67 17.98 6.52
N LYS A 155 -0.39 19.16 5.92
CA LYS A 155 -1.14 19.75 4.81
C LYS A 155 -0.90 19.04 3.46
N ALA A 156 0.12 18.20 3.33
CA ALA A 156 0.34 17.39 2.13
C ALA A 156 -0.67 16.23 2.09
N THR A 157 -1.83 16.46 1.51
CA THR A 157 -2.96 15.50 1.49
C THR A 157 -3.05 14.68 0.21
N THR A 158 -2.27 15.02 -0.82
CA THR A 158 -2.23 14.30 -2.10
C THR A 158 -0.86 13.64 -2.33
N PRO A 159 -0.78 12.53 -3.09
CA PRO A 159 0.49 11.93 -3.47
C PRO A 159 1.46 12.92 -4.12
N LEU A 160 0.97 13.79 -5.01
CA LEU A 160 1.79 14.81 -5.67
C LEU A 160 2.37 15.83 -4.69
N ALA A 161 1.60 16.25 -3.68
CA ALA A 161 2.10 17.16 -2.66
C ALA A 161 3.18 16.52 -1.78
N VAL A 162 3.05 15.21 -1.49
CA VAL A 162 4.05 14.42 -0.77
C VAL A 162 5.31 14.24 -1.63
N GLU A 163 5.17 13.87 -2.90
CA GLU A 163 6.25 13.74 -3.88
C GLU A 163 7.11 15.01 -3.92
N LYS A 164 6.48 16.17 -4.15
CA LYS A 164 7.20 17.47 -4.23
C LYS A 164 7.98 17.78 -2.97
N GLN A 165 7.40 17.54 -1.79
CA GLN A 165 8.10 17.81 -0.51
C GLN A 165 9.25 16.83 -0.26
N LEU A 166 9.09 15.55 -0.61
CA LEU A 166 10.17 14.56 -0.46
C LEU A 166 11.35 14.90 -1.37
N ILE A 167 11.11 15.19 -2.65
CA ILE A 167 12.15 15.55 -3.62
C ILE A 167 12.87 16.83 -3.22
N GLN A 168 12.16 17.80 -2.63
CA GLN A 168 12.76 19.07 -2.18
C GLN A 168 13.79 18.88 -1.06
N HIS A 169 13.64 17.87 -0.21
CA HIS A 169 14.43 17.71 1.01
C HIS A 169 15.38 16.51 1.00
N ILE A 170 15.16 15.55 0.11
CA ILE A 170 16.05 14.38 -0.05
C ILE A 170 17.18 14.77 -1.02
N PRO A 171 18.45 14.50 -0.70
CA PRO A 171 19.54 14.69 -1.65
C PRO A 171 19.26 13.98 -2.97
N ARG A 172 19.49 14.68 -4.11
CA ARG A 172 19.09 14.22 -5.44
C ARG A 172 19.54 12.78 -5.76
N HIS A 173 20.78 12.44 -5.39
CA HIS A 173 21.37 11.12 -5.61
C HIS A 173 20.79 10.02 -4.73
N LEU A 174 20.03 10.35 -3.69
CA LEU A 174 19.37 9.38 -2.79
C LEU A 174 17.89 9.19 -3.07
N VAL A 175 17.27 10.00 -3.95
CA VAL A 175 15.81 9.97 -4.15
C VAL A 175 15.34 8.59 -4.62
N HIS A 176 16.04 7.96 -5.56
CA HIS A 176 15.69 6.62 -6.07
C HIS A 176 15.78 5.55 -4.97
N LYS A 177 16.83 5.59 -4.12
CA LYS A 177 16.96 4.68 -2.97
C LYS A 177 15.89 4.97 -1.92
N ALA A 178 15.68 6.24 -1.59
CA ALA A 178 14.71 6.66 -0.56
C ALA A 178 13.28 6.23 -0.91
N HIS A 179 12.92 6.17 -2.19
CA HIS A 179 11.67 5.58 -2.64
C HIS A 179 11.51 4.14 -2.15
N HIS A 180 12.50 3.28 -2.42
CA HIS A 180 12.47 1.88 -2.01
C HIS A 180 12.56 1.73 -0.48
N TRP A 181 13.42 2.50 0.19
CA TRP A 181 13.49 2.51 1.66
C TRP A 181 12.15 2.77 2.33
N LEU A 182 11.42 3.78 1.85
CA LEU A 182 10.12 4.12 2.41
C LEU A 182 9.06 3.03 2.13
N ILE A 183 9.13 2.36 0.98
CA ILE A 183 8.26 1.21 0.66
C ILE A 183 8.59 0.05 1.59
N LEU A 184 9.84 -0.39 1.67
CA LEU A 184 10.27 -1.53 2.48
C LEU A 184 9.99 -1.31 3.97
N HIS A 185 10.31 -0.12 4.48
CA HIS A 185 9.96 0.27 5.84
C HIS A 185 8.43 0.20 6.08
N GLY A 186 7.64 0.66 5.11
CA GLY A 186 6.19 0.61 5.18
C GLY A 186 5.61 -0.81 5.10
N ARG A 187 6.24 -1.71 4.35
CA ARG A 187 5.82 -3.12 4.23
C ARG A 187 6.13 -3.91 5.48
N TYR A 188 7.33 -3.78 6.01
CA TYR A 188 7.87 -4.72 7.01
C TYR A 188 7.86 -4.21 8.44
N LEU A 189 7.98 -2.89 8.64
CA LEU A 189 8.07 -2.28 9.98
C LEU A 189 6.88 -1.34 10.27
N CYS A 190 6.73 -0.28 9.50
CA CYS A 190 5.70 0.74 9.72
C CYS A 190 4.37 0.36 9.04
N THR A 191 3.84 -0.83 9.35
CA THR A 191 2.60 -1.35 8.77
C THR A 191 1.39 -0.46 9.09
N ALA A 192 0.29 -0.59 8.30
CA ALA A 192 -0.86 0.30 8.41
C ALA A 192 -1.56 0.17 9.75
N ARG A 193 -1.87 -1.06 10.20
CA ARG A 193 -2.65 -1.34 11.41
C ARG A 193 -1.78 -1.50 12.67
N ASN A 194 -0.80 -2.37 12.63
CA ASN A 194 0.04 -2.72 13.78
C ASN A 194 1.52 -2.44 13.48
N PRO A 195 1.96 -1.16 13.51
CA PRO A 195 3.36 -0.84 13.24
C PRO A 195 4.26 -1.38 14.34
N LYS A 196 5.40 -1.97 13.96
CA LYS A 196 6.38 -2.55 14.87
C LYS A 196 7.27 -1.45 15.48
N CYS A 197 6.67 -0.49 16.17
CA CYS A 197 7.37 0.68 16.69
C CYS A 197 8.44 0.33 17.72
N ALA A 198 8.25 -0.75 18.50
CA ALA A 198 9.21 -1.15 19.53
C ALA A 198 10.59 -1.54 18.98
N THR A 199 10.64 -2.06 17.74
CA THR A 199 11.87 -2.48 17.05
C THR A 199 12.34 -1.48 16.00
N CYS A 200 11.67 -0.32 15.88
CA CYS A 200 11.98 0.70 14.88
C CYS A 200 13.00 1.70 15.45
N GLY A 201 14.17 1.84 14.82
CA GLY A 201 15.20 2.81 15.25
C GLY A 201 14.85 4.27 15.01
N LEU A 202 13.69 4.56 14.43
CA LEU A 202 13.22 5.94 14.21
C LEU A 202 12.35 6.50 15.34
N GLN A 203 12.27 5.87 16.51
CA GLN A 203 11.38 6.30 17.61
C GLN A 203 11.58 7.77 17.98
N ASP A 204 12.83 8.20 18.17
CA ASP A 204 13.17 9.58 18.55
C ASP A 204 12.95 10.60 17.42
N THR A 205 12.83 10.12 16.19
CA THR A 205 12.64 10.94 15.00
C THR A 205 11.16 11.00 14.60
N CYS A 206 10.39 9.94 14.90
CA CYS A 206 9.04 9.71 14.39
C CYS A 206 7.98 10.49 15.16
N LYS A 207 7.30 11.46 14.49
CA LYS A 207 6.21 12.24 15.09
C LYS A 207 5.04 11.37 15.55
N PHE A 208 4.72 10.31 14.78
CA PHE A 208 3.63 9.40 15.11
C PHE A 208 3.90 8.66 16.44
N TYR A 209 5.11 8.11 16.60
CA TYR A 209 5.50 7.43 17.84
C TYR A 209 5.51 8.37 19.04
N GLN A 210 6.12 9.55 18.90
CA GLN A 210 6.17 10.55 19.97
C GLN A 210 4.78 11.02 20.40
N ALA A 211 3.86 11.21 19.45
CA ALA A 211 2.49 11.57 19.77
C ALA A 211 1.75 10.44 20.51
N ALA A 212 1.99 9.18 20.14
CA ALA A 212 1.41 8.03 20.83
C ALA A 212 1.96 7.88 22.25
N ALA A 213 3.26 8.03 22.43
CA ALA A 213 3.93 8.00 23.74
C ALA A 213 3.40 9.07 24.69
N LYS A 214 3.26 10.33 24.21
CA LYS A 214 2.68 11.42 25.01
C LYS A 214 1.24 11.15 25.43
N LYS A 215 0.43 10.54 24.57
CA LYS A 215 -0.95 10.14 24.92
C LYS A 215 -0.99 9.03 25.96
N ALA A 216 -0.06 8.07 25.91
CA ALA A 216 0.04 6.98 26.87
C ALA A 216 0.44 7.48 28.27
N THR A 217 1.39 8.43 28.36
CA THR A 217 1.79 9.05 29.63
C THR A 217 0.65 9.90 30.22
N ALA A 218 -0.03 10.71 29.41
CA ALA A 218 -1.16 11.53 29.84
C ALA A 218 -2.33 10.66 30.38
N LYS A 219 -2.54 9.46 29.82
CA LYS A 219 -3.57 8.53 30.30
C LYS A 219 -3.20 7.85 31.62
N LYS A 220 -1.91 7.67 31.91
CA LYS A 220 -1.42 7.11 33.18
C LYS A 220 -1.48 8.12 34.31
N THR A 221 -1.36 9.42 34.03
CA THR A 221 -1.42 10.49 35.05
C THR A 221 -2.83 10.96 35.36
N ALA A 222 -3.82 10.61 34.54
CA ALA A 222 -5.23 10.85 34.84
C ALA A 222 -5.71 9.77 35.81
N SER A 223 -5.58 10.03 37.12
CA SER A 223 -6.17 9.19 38.19
C SER A 223 -7.67 9.02 37.96
N PRO A 224 -8.27 7.86 38.26
CA PRO A 224 -9.72 7.71 38.19
C PRO A 224 -10.35 8.66 39.23
N LYS A 225 -11.27 9.53 38.78
CA LYS A 225 -12.11 10.30 39.69
C LYS A 225 -12.75 9.34 40.70
N PRO A 226 -12.72 9.67 42.00
CA PRO A 226 -13.39 8.82 43.02
C PRO A 226 -14.87 8.76 42.67
N THR A 227 -15.37 7.56 42.55
CA THR A 227 -16.82 7.28 42.40
C THR A 227 -17.52 7.78 43.65
N PRO A 228 -18.59 8.60 43.56
CA PRO A 228 -19.33 8.98 44.75
C PRO A 228 -19.92 7.74 45.42
N GLN A 229 -19.52 7.45 46.64
CA GLN A 229 -20.17 6.42 47.50
C GLN A 229 -21.63 6.79 47.67
N ARG A 230 -22.54 6.03 47.08
CA ARG A 230 -23.98 6.07 47.41
C ARG A 230 -24.15 5.52 48.84
N ASN A 231 -24.42 6.42 49.77
CA ASN A 231 -24.89 6.06 51.12
C ASN A 231 -26.18 5.24 50.99
N ALA A 232 -26.08 3.96 51.35
CA ALA A 232 -27.22 3.08 51.48
C ALA A 232 -27.88 3.36 52.87
N THR A 233 -28.89 4.20 52.87
CA THR A 233 -29.83 4.28 54.04
C THR A 233 -30.79 3.10 53.94
N LYS A 234 -30.66 2.20 54.94
CA LYS A 234 -31.61 1.12 55.24
C LYS A 234 -33.01 1.71 55.45
N LYS A 235 -34.02 1.25 54.72
CA LYS A 235 -35.39 1.15 55.23
C LYS A 235 -35.96 -0.23 54.93
N ALA A 236 -36.15 -0.95 56.01
CA ALA A 236 -36.90 -2.20 56.07
C ALA A 236 -38.40 -1.91 56.17
N ALA A 237 -39.25 -2.63 55.44
CA ALA A 237 -40.63 -3.00 55.71
C ALA A 237 -41.09 -3.93 54.60
N VAL A 238 -41.24 -5.18 54.79
CA VAL A 238 -42.31 -6.05 55.38
C VAL A 238 -43.55 -6.19 54.48
N LYS A 239 -43.81 -7.49 54.15
CA LYS A 239 -45.09 -8.15 53.75
C LYS A 239 -45.57 -7.95 52.32
N LYS A 240 -46.15 -8.89 51.61
CA LYS A 240 -46.67 -10.28 51.88
C LYS A 240 -46.99 -10.90 50.52
N ALA A 241 -46.92 -12.18 50.47
CA ALA A 241 -47.34 -13.15 49.47
C ALA A 241 -48.61 -12.84 48.68
N THR A 242 -48.71 -13.30 47.43
CA THR A 242 -49.78 -14.19 47.01
C THR A 242 -49.37 -14.94 45.72
N LEU A 243 -49.62 -16.22 45.77
CA LEU A 243 -49.48 -17.27 44.77
C LEU A 243 -50.52 -17.18 43.64
N GLN A 244 -50.24 -17.99 42.65
CA GLN A 244 -51.11 -18.65 41.66
C GLN A 244 -50.97 -18.07 40.27
N SER A 245 -50.57 -18.83 39.40
CA SER A 245 -50.87 -20.09 38.76
C SER A 245 -51.25 -19.89 37.31
N ALA A 246 -50.74 -20.66 36.53
CA ALA A 246 -51.19 -21.58 35.49
C ALA A 246 -50.79 -21.11 34.11
N SER A 247 -49.89 -21.81 33.46
CA SER A 247 -50.15 -23.08 32.76
C SER A 247 -50.63 -22.87 31.30
N THR A 248 -49.82 -23.39 30.44
CA THR A 248 -50.05 -24.31 29.35
C THR A 248 -50.26 -23.85 27.89
N LYS A 249 -49.46 -24.53 27.09
CA LYS A 249 -49.76 -25.12 25.74
C LYS A 249 -49.58 -24.20 24.55
N LYS A 250 -49.00 -24.58 23.46
CA LYS A 250 -48.62 -25.78 22.69
C LYS A 250 -48.01 -25.22 21.40
N ALA A 251 -46.91 -25.63 20.97
CA ALA A 251 -46.58 -26.76 20.11
C ALA A 251 -46.99 -26.58 18.61
N VAL A 252 -45.99 -26.76 17.78
CA VAL A 252 -45.98 -27.52 16.50
C VAL A 252 -46.50 -26.81 15.23
N SER A 253 -45.65 -26.58 14.25
CA SER A 253 -45.57 -27.51 13.12
C SER A 253 -44.55 -27.10 12.05
N LYS A 254 -43.85 -28.12 11.64
CA LYS A 254 -43.06 -28.32 10.46
C LYS A 254 -43.78 -28.10 9.14
N LYS A 255 -43.02 -27.73 8.08
CA LYS A 255 -43.05 -28.35 6.73
C LYS A 255 -42.10 -27.51 5.84
N SER A 256 -40.95 -28.00 5.41
CA SER A 256 -40.65 -28.90 4.29
C SER A 256 -40.88 -28.29 2.91
N THR A 257 -39.74 -28.01 2.27
CA THR A 257 -39.38 -28.06 0.82
C THR A 257 -40.47 -28.45 -0.22
N PRO A 258 -40.33 -28.09 -1.55
CA PRO A 258 -39.29 -28.65 -2.37
C PRO A 258 -38.72 -27.80 -3.57
N LYS A 259 -37.65 -28.34 -4.15
CA LYS A 259 -37.02 -28.11 -5.46
C LYS A 259 -37.97 -27.94 -6.67
N LYS A 260 -37.44 -27.16 -7.67
CA LYS A 260 -37.42 -27.46 -9.14
C LYS A 260 -36.57 -26.33 -9.77
N GLN A 261 -35.46 -26.61 -10.37
CA GLN A 261 -35.13 -26.94 -11.78
C GLN A 261 -35.91 -26.11 -12.80
N LEU A 262 -35.19 -25.21 -13.43
CA LEU A 262 -34.92 -25.12 -14.87
C LEU A 262 -33.73 -24.17 -15.06
#